data_a6c65e04527176ca8a4db97fbc637904
#
_entry.id   a6c65e04527176ca8a4db97fbc637904
#
_cell.length_a   1.000
_cell.length_b   1.000
_cell.length_c   1.000
_cell.angle_alpha   90.00
_cell.angle_beta   90.00
_cell.angle_gamma   90.00
#
_symmetry.space_group_name_H-M   'P 1'
#
loop_
_entity.id
_entity.type
_entity.pdbx_description
1 polymer ?
#
loop_
_entity_poly.entity_id
_entity_poly.type
_entity_poly.pdbx_seq_one_letter_code
_entity_poly.pdbx_strand_id
1 'polypeptide(L)'
;MTFSSLTFTTLFFPAVLILYFICTDLRWRNGVLLVASLIFYSWGEPIWVLAMIGSTAINYVAAMLIGRASSPGLRKTALVVGAAASLAVLFYFKYAAFLVNSVTSLFGVSFSIPVLELPIGISFYTFQVLTYTVDVYRDKSPVQRDPFKLMLYVSCFPQLIAGPIVQYSDVAVMLDERESTPDGFTEGMKRFAVGLSKKVLLANVCGLIIEELPSAAGASGMSVLGAWYISVLYSLQLYFDFSGYSDMAIGMGRIFGFTYKENFNYPYISKSASEFWHRWHISLGSFFRDYVYIPLGGNRCSRGRNVWNLFVVW
;
A
#
# COMPACT_ATOMS: atom_id res chain seq x y z
N MET A 1 14.69 1.31 5.23
CA MET A 1 15.12 -0.11 5.06
C MET A 1 14.25 -0.74 3.97
N THR A 2 14.82 -1.48 3.01
CA THR A 2 14.06 -2.19 1.95
C THR A 2 14.13 -3.69 2.20
N PHE A 3 13.15 -4.48 1.71
CA PHE A 3 13.13 -5.94 1.92
C PHE A 3 14.31 -6.69 1.27
N SER A 4 14.90 -6.10 0.22
CA SER A 4 16.08 -6.64 -0.46
C SER A 4 17.41 -6.19 0.16
N SER A 5 17.41 -5.35 1.20
CA SER A 5 18.64 -4.91 1.85
C SER A 5 19.23 -6.03 2.72
N LEU A 6 20.58 -6.09 2.78
CA LEU A 6 21.26 -7.04 3.65
C LEU A 6 20.83 -6.86 5.12
N THR A 7 20.72 -5.64 5.61
CA THR A 7 20.27 -5.37 6.98
C THR A 7 18.89 -5.97 7.27
N PHE A 8 17.97 -5.90 6.28
CA PHE A 8 16.65 -6.51 6.45
C PHE A 8 16.75 -8.05 6.49
N THR A 9 17.41 -8.64 5.50
CA THR A 9 17.41 -10.10 5.32
C THR A 9 18.28 -10.84 6.33
N THR A 10 19.37 -10.23 6.80
CA THR A 10 20.32 -10.89 7.72
C THR A 10 20.13 -10.54 9.18
N LEU A 11 19.55 -9.38 9.51
CA LEU A 11 19.42 -8.92 10.89
C LEU A 11 17.95 -8.74 11.29
N PHE A 12 17.21 -7.85 10.61
CA PHE A 12 15.87 -7.47 11.04
C PHE A 12 14.88 -8.62 10.95
N PHE A 13 14.74 -9.23 9.77
CA PHE A 13 13.77 -10.28 9.55
C PHE A 13 14.02 -11.54 10.38
N PRO A 14 15.27 -12.07 10.48
CA PRO A 14 15.56 -13.17 11.41
C PRO A 14 15.29 -12.84 12.88
N ALA A 15 15.63 -11.62 13.33
CA ALA A 15 15.34 -11.21 14.71
C ALA A 15 13.82 -11.19 14.99
N VAL A 16 13.04 -10.64 14.06
CA VAL A 16 11.56 -10.63 14.17
C VAL A 16 11.01 -12.05 14.16
N LEU A 17 11.51 -12.96 13.32
CA LEU A 17 11.11 -14.36 13.30
C LEU A 17 11.36 -15.04 14.65
N ILE A 18 12.57 -14.90 15.19
CA ILE A 18 12.92 -15.48 16.50
C ILE A 18 11.97 -14.95 17.58
N LEU A 19 11.81 -13.63 17.70
CA LEU A 19 10.93 -13.01 18.70
C LEU A 19 9.47 -13.42 18.53
N TYR A 20 8.99 -13.57 17.29
CA TYR A 20 7.62 -13.97 16.98
C TYR A 20 7.33 -15.41 17.39
N PHE A 21 8.27 -16.32 17.19
CA PHE A 21 8.10 -17.76 17.49
C PHE A 21 8.53 -18.17 18.88
N ILE A 22 9.13 -17.28 19.70
CA ILE A 22 9.46 -17.57 21.12
C ILE A 22 8.19 -17.91 21.91
N CYS A 23 7.06 -17.24 21.62
CA CYS A 23 5.82 -17.43 22.33
C CYS A 23 4.67 -17.76 21.36
N THR A 24 3.78 -18.65 21.77
CA THR A 24 2.60 -19.03 20.97
C THR A 24 1.41 -18.10 21.21
N ASP A 25 1.44 -17.31 22.31
CA ASP A 25 0.37 -16.36 22.60
C ASP A 25 0.20 -15.31 21.50
N LEU A 26 -1.02 -15.16 21.02
CA LEU A 26 -1.33 -14.25 19.90
C LEU A 26 -1.15 -12.78 20.29
N ARG A 27 -1.35 -12.42 21.55
CA ARG A 27 -1.12 -11.05 22.04
C ARG A 27 0.37 -10.70 21.96
N TRP A 28 1.23 -11.63 22.36
CA TRP A 28 2.70 -11.48 22.19
C TRP A 28 3.06 -11.31 20.73
N ARG A 29 2.58 -12.21 19.86
CA ARG A 29 2.84 -12.17 18.40
C ARG A 29 2.39 -10.87 17.77
N ASN A 30 1.21 -10.35 18.14
CA ASN A 30 0.71 -9.06 17.70
C ASN A 30 1.60 -7.93 18.21
N GLY A 31 2.03 -7.96 19.46
CA GLY A 31 2.95 -6.99 20.05
C GLY A 31 4.31 -6.94 19.33
N VAL A 32 4.91 -8.10 19.09
CA VAL A 32 6.17 -8.21 18.33
C VAL A 32 6.02 -7.62 16.93
N LEU A 33 4.98 -7.97 16.19
CA LEU A 33 4.75 -7.44 14.85
C LEU A 33 4.49 -5.94 14.87
N LEU A 34 3.74 -5.43 15.84
CA LEU A 34 3.48 -3.99 15.96
C LEU A 34 4.78 -3.21 16.20
N VAL A 35 5.57 -3.65 17.20
CA VAL A 35 6.84 -2.98 17.52
C VAL A 35 7.82 -3.07 16.35
N ALA A 36 7.96 -4.26 15.75
CA ALA A 36 8.81 -4.45 14.57
C ALA A 36 8.36 -3.54 13.40
N SER A 37 7.06 -3.42 13.17
CA SER A 37 6.51 -2.57 12.10
C SER A 37 6.80 -1.09 12.33
N LEU A 38 6.65 -0.62 13.56
CA LEU A 38 6.98 0.76 13.91
C LEU A 38 8.48 1.03 13.79
N ILE A 39 9.33 0.10 14.20
CA ILE A 39 10.80 0.20 14.03
C ILE A 39 11.14 0.22 12.53
N PHE A 40 10.56 -0.70 11.73
CA PHE A 40 10.80 -0.77 10.29
C PHE A 40 10.46 0.54 9.58
N TYR A 41 9.31 1.13 9.91
CA TYR A 41 8.89 2.40 9.34
C TYR A 41 9.74 3.57 9.80
N SER A 42 10.00 3.67 11.11
CA SER A 42 10.81 4.74 11.70
C SER A 42 12.27 4.72 11.24
N TRP A 43 12.78 3.57 10.77
CA TRP A 43 14.14 3.48 10.23
C TRP A 43 14.35 4.35 8.99
N GLY A 44 13.31 4.49 8.15
CA GLY A 44 13.33 5.35 6.97
C GLY A 44 12.73 6.73 7.22
N GLU A 45 11.75 6.80 8.14
CA GLU A 45 10.87 7.95 8.32
C GLU A 45 10.62 8.25 9.81
N PRO A 46 11.65 8.68 10.56
CA PRO A 46 11.56 8.76 12.03
C PRO A 46 10.50 9.76 12.52
N ILE A 47 10.26 10.84 11.79
CA ILE A 47 9.27 11.86 12.16
C ILE A 47 7.87 11.47 11.64
N TRP A 48 7.79 10.89 10.45
CA TRP A 48 6.53 10.62 9.77
C TRP A 48 5.74 9.43 10.32
N VAL A 49 6.37 8.63 11.19
CA VAL A 49 5.65 7.62 11.99
C VAL A 49 4.53 8.25 12.82
N LEU A 50 4.71 9.49 13.28
CA LEU A 50 3.70 10.24 14.01
C LEU A 50 2.49 10.58 13.13
N ALA A 51 2.70 10.88 11.85
CA ALA A 51 1.61 11.11 10.90
C ALA A 51 0.78 9.84 10.67
N MET A 52 1.42 8.67 10.57
CA MET A 52 0.74 7.38 10.47
C MET A 52 -0.07 7.06 11.74
N ILE A 53 0.52 7.27 12.93
CA ILE A 53 -0.17 7.10 14.21
C ILE A 53 -1.36 8.06 14.32
N GLY A 54 -1.18 9.33 13.97
CA GLY A 54 -2.25 10.34 13.98
C GLY A 54 -3.40 10.00 13.04
N SER A 55 -3.09 9.59 11.79
CA SER A 55 -4.09 9.15 10.82
C SER A 55 -4.86 7.92 11.31
N THR A 56 -4.17 6.95 11.92
CA THR A 56 -4.81 5.78 12.51
C THR A 56 -5.72 6.15 13.67
N ALA A 57 -5.28 7.05 14.56
CA ALA A 57 -6.08 7.53 15.69
C ALA A 57 -7.34 8.28 15.25
N ILE A 58 -7.25 9.13 14.24
CA ILE A 58 -8.41 9.84 13.66
C ILE A 58 -9.46 8.85 13.19
N ASN A 59 -9.06 7.84 12.43
CA ASN A 59 -9.97 6.83 11.88
C ASN A 59 -10.49 5.86 12.94
N TYR A 60 -9.68 5.55 13.96
CA TYR A 60 -10.14 4.82 15.14
C TYR A 60 -11.29 5.53 15.84
N VAL A 61 -11.12 6.83 16.13
CA VAL A 61 -12.16 7.64 16.76
C VAL A 61 -13.39 7.76 15.85
N ALA A 62 -13.21 7.99 14.56
CA ALA A 62 -14.31 8.06 13.60
C ALA A 62 -15.12 6.75 13.57
N ALA A 63 -14.45 5.59 13.51
CA ALA A 63 -15.10 4.28 13.54
C ALA A 63 -15.83 4.01 14.87
N MET A 64 -15.26 4.41 16.01
CA MET A 64 -15.92 4.32 17.32
C MET A 64 -17.18 5.19 17.40
N LEU A 65 -17.14 6.39 16.82
CA LEU A 65 -18.29 7.27 16.73
C LEU A 65 -19.37 6.67 15.81
N ILE A 66 -19.00 6.11 14.66
CA ILE A 66 -19.93 5.41 13.75
C ILE A 66 -20.63 4.26 14.49
N GLY A 67 -19.87 3.46 15.23
CA GLY A 67 -20.43 2.30 15.95
C GLY A 67 -21.33 2.66 17.15
N ARG A 68 -21.14 3.85 17.74
CA ARG A 68 -21.97 4.34 18.88
C ARG A 68 -23.14 5.22 18.44
N ALA A 69 -23.15 5.69 17.19
CA ALA A 69 -24.14 6.66 16.74
C ALA A 69 -25.52 6.05 16.61
N SER A 70 -26.50 6.67 17.27
CA SER A 70 -27.92 6.25 17.28
C SER A 70 -28.68 6.72 16.03
N SER A 71 -28.17 7.71 15.28
CA SER A 71 -28.82 8.25 14.09
C SER A 71 -27.99 8.04 12.81
N PRO A 72 -28.64 7.78 11.65
CA PRO A 72 -27.94 7.67 10.37
C PRO A 72 -27.17 8.93 10.00
N GLY A 73 -27.68 10.10 10.38
CA GLY A 73 -27.01 11.39 10.15
C GLY A 73 -25.68 11.50 10.88
N LEU A 74 -25.63 11.13 12.15
CA LEU A 74 -24.40 11.17 12.95
C LEU A 74 -23.37 10.15 12.43
N ARG A 75 -23.80 8.94 12.02
CA ARG A 75 -22.93 7.96 11.37
C ARG A 75 -22.28 8.52 10.08
N LYS A 76 -23.08 9.17 9.23
CA LYS A 76 -22.60 9.80 8.02
C LYS A 76 -21.63 10.96 8.29
N THR A 77 -21.94 11.80 9.26
CA THR A 77 -21.05 12.92 9.66
C THR A 77 -19.71 12.40 10.16
N ALA A 78 -19.70 11.39 11.03
CA ALA A 78 -18.45 10.79 11.52
C ALA A 78 -17.61 10.19 10.39
N LEU A 79 -18.23 9.50 9.41
CA LEU A 79 -17.54 9.00 8.22
C LEU A 79 -16.93 10.15 7.42
N VAL A 80 -17.72 11.18 7.10
CA VAL A 80 -17.27 12.30 6.25
C VAL A 80 -16.12 13.05 6.93
N VAL A 81 -16.22 13.33 8.23
CA VAL A 81 -15.18 14.03 8.98
C VAL A 81 -13.90 13.20 9.04
N GLY A 82 -13.98 11.88 9.35
CA GLY A 82 -12.82 11.01 9.39
C GLY A 82 -12.15 10.88 8.02
N ALA A 83 -12.93 10.70 6.96
CA ALA A 83 -12.43 10.61 5.59
C ALA A 83 -11.80 11.95 5.13
N ALA A 84 -12.47 13.07 5.39
CA ALA A 84 -11.95 14.39 5.04
C ALA A 84 -10.64 14.70 5.77
N ALA A 85 -10.54 14.38 7.06
CA ALA A 85 -9.31 14.58 7.84
C ALA A 85 -8.15 13.74 7.27
N SER A 86 -8.38 12.48 6.94
CA SER A 86 -7.36 11.60 6.34
C SER A 86 -6.92 12.08 4.96
N LEU A 87 -7.87 12.48 4.12
CA LEU A 87 -7.58 13.04 2.80
C LEU A 87 -6.90 14.40 2.87
N ALA A 88 -7.23 15.23 3.87
CA ALA A 88 -6.57 16.52 4.09
C ALA A 88 -5.08 16.33 4.43
N VAL A 89 -4.74 15.35 5.26
CA VAL A 89 -3.33 15.00 5.56
C VAL A 89 -2.61 14.57 4.29
N LEU A 90 -3.20 13.64 3.51
CA LEU A 90 -2.62 13.19 2.24
C LEU A 90 -2.45 14.37 1.24
N PHE A 91 -3.47 15.22 1.14
CA PHE A 91 -3.47 16.39 0.26
C PHE A 91 -2.39 17.39 0.64
N TYR A 92 -2.22 17.66 1.93
CA TYR A 92 -1.21 18.56 2.44
C TYR A 92 0.20 18.12 2.01
N PHE A 93 0.55 16.85 2.23
CA PHE A 93 1.88 16.36 1.87
C PHE A 93 2.11 16.23 0.37
N LYS A 94 1.10 15.82 -0.39
CA LYS A 94 1.27 15.47 -1.79
C LYS A 94 1.03 16.63 -2.75
N TYR A 95 0.08 17.51 -2.44
CA TYR A 95 -0.43 18.49 -3.40
C TYR A 95 -0.34 19.94 -2.94
N ALA A 96 -0.11 20.25 -1.66
CA ALA A 96 -0.13 21.64 -1.18
C ALA A 96 0.94 22.49 -1.88
N ALA A 97 2.18 22.02 -1.94
CA ALA A 97 3.27 22.75 -2.61
C ALA A 97 2.99 22.96 -4.11
N PHE A 98 2.50 21.92 -4.80
CA PHE A 98 2.13 22.02 -6.22
C PHE A 98 1.04 23.08 -6.44
N LEU A 99 -0.01 23.07 -5.65
CA LEU A 99 -1.12 24.04 -5.81
C LEU A 99 -0.69 25.47 -5.49
N VAL A 100 -0.02 25.67 -4.37
CA VAL A 100 0.42 27.01 -3.98
C VAL A 100 1.39 27.55 -5.03
N ASN A 101 2.39 26.78 -5.42
CA ASN A 101 3.38 27.24 -6.43
C ASN A 101 2.71 27.48 -7.80
N SER A 102 1.71 26.68 -8.19
CA SER A 102 0.97 26.89 -9.44
C SER A 102 0.12 28.17 -9.38
N VAL A 103 -0.58 28.41 -8.26
CA VAL A 103 -1.42 29.60 -8.08
C VAL A 103 -0.56 30.85 -8.01
N THR A 104 0.52 30.85 -7.23
CA THR A 104 1.43 32.00 -7.12
C THR A 104 2.11 32.33 -8.45
N SER A 105 2.48 31.32 -9.24
CA SER A 105 3.00 31.50 -10.60
C SER A 105 1.99 32.15 -11.54
N LEU A 106 0.71 31.75 -11.46
CA LEU A 106 -0.37 32.34 -12.27
C LEU A 106 -0.62 33.81 -11.96
N PHE A 107 -0.49 34.22 -10.69
CA PHE A 107 -0.72 35.59 -10.24
C PHE A 107 0.55 36.44 -10.19
N GLY A 108 1.70 35.92 -10.60
CA GLY A 108 2.97 36.63 -10.58
C GLY A 108 3.48 36.98 -9.18
N VAL A 109 3.03 36.26 -8.15
CA VAL A 109 3.42 36.48 -6.74
C VAL A 109 4.67 35.66 -6.44
N SER A 110 5.71 36.28 -5.88
CA SER A 110 6.97 35.61 -5.50
C SER A 110 6.85 34.87 -4.14
N PHE A 111 5.83 34.05 -3.97
CA PHE A 111 5.67 33.21 -2.79
C PHE A 111 5.74 31.74 -3.20
N SER A 112 6.70 31.02 -2.65
CA SER A 112 6.82 29.58 -2.86
C SER A 112 6.89 28.85 -1.53
N ILE A 113 6.21 27.71 -1.45
CA ILE A 113 6.33 26.80 -0.29
C ILE A 113 7.38 25.75 -0.66
N PRO A 114 8.28 25.38 0.28
CA PRO A 114 9.19 24.27 0.06
C PRO A 114 8.37 22.99 -0.18
N VAL A 115 8.83 22.18 -1.13
CA VAL A 115 8.28 20.85 -1.36
C VAL A 115 8.62 20.01 -0.15
N LEU A 116 7.60 19.59 0.60
CA LEU A 116 7.77 18.68 1.72
C LEU A 116 8.16 17.30 1.21
N GLU A 117 9.09 16.65 1.88
CA GLU A 117 9.37 15.24 1.63
C GLU A 117 8.10 14.42 1.87
N LEU A 118 7.72 13.64 0.85
CA LEU A 118 6.51 12.83 0.92
C LEU A 118 6.77 11.61 1.81
N PRO A 119 6.06 11.44 2.94
CA PRO A 119 6.24 10.27 3.78
C PRO A 119 6.02 8.98 3.00
N ILE A 120 6.96 8.05 3.08
CA ILE A 120 6.88 6.77 2.38
C ILE A 120 5.60 6.04 2.81
N GLY A 121 4.82 5.55 1.83
CA GLY A 121 3.60 4.79 2.10
C GLY A 121 2.39 5.60 2.56
N ILE A 122 2.45 6.96 2.61
CA ILE A 122 1.32 7.79 3.06
C ILE A 122 0.02 7.48 2.31
N SER A 123 0.08 7.26 1.01
CA SER A 123 -1.11 6.89 0.22
C SER A 123 -1.65 5.52 0.61
N PHE A 124 -0.77 4.55 0.86
CA PHE A 124 -1.15 3.18 1.21
C PHE A 124 -1.84 3.13 2.57
N TYR A 125 -1.23 3.67 3.63
CA TYR A 125 -1.88 3.64 4.93
C TYR A 125 -3.12 4.54 5.00
N THR A 126 -3.17 5.65 4.23
CA THR A 126 -4.39 6.44 4.13
C THR A 126 -5.52 5.65 3.49
N PHE A 127 -5.25 4.91 2.42
CA PHE A 127 -6.27 4.04 1.80
C PHE A 127 -6.70 2.92 2.75
N GLN A 128 -5.78 2.33 3.50
CA GLN A 128 -6.12 1.30 4.48
C GLN A 128 -7.04 1.81 5.59
N VAL A 129 -6.72 2.96 6.20
CA VAL A 129 -7.59 3.51 7.26
C VAL A 129 -8.94 3.97 6.71
N LEU A 130 -8.99 4.48 5.47
CA LEU A 130 -10.23 4.86 4.80
C LEU A 130 -11.10 3.62 4.53
N THR A 131 -10.52 2.51 4.02
CA THR A 131 -11.29 1.29 3.81
C THR A 131 -11.89 0.77 5.10
N TYR A 132 -11.13 0.79 6.21
CA TYR A 132 -11.63 0.40 7.52
C TYR A 132 -12.83 1.25 7.96
N THR A 133 -12.72 2.58 7.91
CA THR A 133 -13.78 3.48 8.34
C THR A 133 -15.05 3.34 7.47
N VAL A 134 -14.87 3.17 6.15
CA VAL A 134 -15.98 2.92 5.22
C VAL A 134 -16.63 1.55 5.45
N ASP A 135 -15.84 0.51 5.70
CA ASP A 135 -16.37 -0.84 5.94
C ASP A 135 -17.14 -0.93 7.26
N VAL A 136 -16.68 -0.21 8.31
CA VAL A 136 -17.45 -0.04 9.56
C VAL A 136 -18.77 0.70 9.29
N TYR A 137 -18.76 1.78 8.51
CA TYR A 137 -19.97 2.52 8.16
C TYR A 137 -20.98 1.66 7.38
N ARG A 138 -20.50 0.78 6.50
CA ARG A 138 -21.31 -0.13 5.69
C ARG A 138 -21.75 -1.40 6.43
N ASP A 139 -21.38 -1.53 7.70
CA ASP A 139 -21.60 -2.73 8.52
C ASP A 139 -20.96 -4.01 7.91
N LYS A 140 -19.92 -3.85 7.09
CA LYS A 140 -19.13 -4.96 6.54
C LYS A 140 -18.13 -5.52 7.53
N SER A 141 -17.62 -4.67 8.43
CA SER A 141 -16.63 -5.04 9.43
C SER A 141 -17.06 -4.53 10.81
N PRO A 142 -16.81 -5.30 11.88
CA PRO A 142 -17.04 -4.84 13.23
C PRO A 142 -16.10 -3.68 13.57
N VAL A 143 -16.54 -2.82 14.51
CA VAL A 143 -15.67 -1.77 15.06
C VAL A 143 -14.55 -2.42 15.87
N GLN A 144 -13.30 -2.15 15.50
CA GLN A 144 -12.14 -2.57 16.28
C GLN A 144 -12.05 -1.74 17.55
N ARG A 145 -12.17 -2.39 18.70
CA ARG A 145 -12.13 -1.72 20.01
C ARG A 145 -10.70 -1.61 20.57
N ASP A 146 -9.78 -2.42 20.07
CA ASP A 146 -8.39 -2.40 20.48
C ASP A 146 -7.57 -1.51 19.52
N PRO A 147 -7.09 -0.35 19.98
CA PRO A 147 -6.32 0.56 19.13
C PRO A 147 -4.99 -0.05 18.67
N PHE A 148 -4.40 -0.97 19.45
CA PHE A 148 -3.14 -1.63 19.07
C PHE A 148 -3.32 -2.60 17.90
N LYS A 149 -4.45 -3.31 17.84
CA LYS A 149 -4.78 -4.18 16.70
C LYS A 149 -5.04 -3.36 15.44
N LEU A 150 -5.73 -2.23 15.55
CA LEU A 150 -5.91 -1.33 14.40
C LEU A 150 -4.56 -0.75 13.94
N MET A 151 -3.72 -0.34 14.89
CA MET A 151 -2.39 0.16 14.57
C MET A 151 -1.53 -0.91 13.91
N LEU A 152 -1.57 -2.16 14.39
CA LEU A 152 -0.90 -3.29 13.75
C LEU A 152 -1.39 -3.50 12.31
N TYR A 153 -2.71 -3.46 12.07
CA TYR A 153 -3.26 -3.58 10.73
C TYR A 153 -2.69 -2.52 9.78
N VAL A 154 -2.64 -1.28 10.23
CA VAL A 154 -2.19 -0.15 9.40
C VAL A 154 -0.67 -0.18 9.19
N SER A 155 0.10 -0.47 10.24
CA SER A 155 1.56 -0.38 10.21
C SER A 155 2.26 -1.66 9.76
N CYS A 156 1.54 -2.77 9.59
CA CYS A 156 2.12 -4.11 9.37
C CYS A 156 3.18 -4.09 8.25
N PHE A 157 4.45 -4.24 8.61
CA PHE A 157 5.58 -3.98 7.72
C PHE A 157 5.58 -4.79 6.42
N PRO A 158 5.08 -6.05 6.35
CA PRO A 158 5.03 -6.77 5.09
C PRO A 158 4.21 -6.06 4.01
N GLN A 159 3.12 -5.40 4.39
CA GLN A 159 2.19 -4.77 3.44
C GLN A 159 2.34 -3.25 3.31
N LEU A 160 2.99 -2.57 4.30
CA LEU A 160 2.89 -1.12 4.51
C LEU A 160 3.36 -0.26 3.32
N ILE A 161 4.47 -0.62 2.65
CA ILE A 161 5.11 0.26 1.67
C ILE A 161 4.59 0.01 0.24
N ALA A 162 4.60 -1.23 -0.23
CA ALA A 162 4.21 -1.61 -1.59
C ALA A 162 3.59 -3.04 -1.66
N GLY A 163 3.12 -3.56 -0.52
CA GLY A 163 2.36 -4.80 -0.48
C GLY A 163 0.99 -4.67 -1.13
N PRO A 164 0.21 -5.75 -1.22
CA PRO A 164 -1.20 -5.67 -1.61
C PRO A 164 -1.95 -4.70 -0.68
N ILE A 165 -2.87 -3.90 -1.22
CA ILE A 165 -3.78 -3.09 -0.40
C ILE A 165 -4.76 -4.06 0.27
N VAL A 166 -4.52 -4.32 1.55
CA VAL A 166 -5.32 -5.26 2.34
C VAL A 166 -6.51 -4.51 2.94
N GLN A 167 -7.71 -5.01 2.71
CA GLN A 167 -8.91 -4.48 3.36
C GLN A 167 -8.98 -4.99 4.80
N TYR A 168 -9.52 -4.16 5.72
CA TYR A 168 -9.63 -4.57 7.12
C TYR A 168 -10.48 -5.83 7.28
N SER A 169 -11.55 -5.97 6.50
CA SER A 169 -12.40 -7.16 6.47
C SER A 169 -11.67 -8.46 6.14
N ASP A 170 -10.56 -8.38 5.38
CA ASP A 170 -9.78 -9.55 5.00
C ASP A 170 -8.89 -10.07 6.16
N VAL A 171 -8.49 -9.19 7.09
CA VAL A 171 -7.54 -9.52 8.18
C VAL A 171 -8.14 -9.42 9.58
N ALA A 172 -9.35 -8.90 9.72
CA ALA A 172 -9.99 -8.68 11.03
C ALA A 172 -10.00 -9.95 11.89
N VAL A 173 -10.41 -11.09 11.33
CA VAL A 173 -10.42 -12.38 12.03
C VAL A 173 -9.00 -12.85 12.34
N MET A 174 -8.05 -12.63 11.43
CA MET A 174 -6.67 -13.08 11.60
C MET A 174 -5.92 -12.31 12.70
N LEU A 175 -6.37 -11.11 13.06
CA LEU A 175 -5.81 -10.37 14.19
C LEU A 175 -6.16 -11.03 15.53
N ASP A 176 -7.23 -11.83 15.56
CA ASP A 176 -7.75 -12.48 16.75
C ASP A 176 -7.53 -14.00 16.79
N GLU A 177 -7.45 -14.66 15.63
CA GLU A 177 -7.53 -16.13 15.53
C GLU A 177 -6.56 -16.75 14.53
N ARG A 178 -5.44 -16.07 14.18
CA ARG A 178 -4.51 -16.64 13.20
C ARG A 178 -3.57 -17.68 13.81
N GLU A 179 -3.26 -18.67 12.99
CA GLU A 179 -2.28 -19.70 13.29
C GLU A 179 -1.11 -19.66 12.29
N SER A 180 0.09 -19.85 12.78
CA SER A 180 1.29 -20.02 11.96
C SER A 180 1.66 -21.50 11.94
N THR A 181 1.46 -22.15 10.79
CA THR A 181 1.75 -23.58 10.61
C THR A 181 3.14 -23.79 9.98
N PRO A 182 3.80 -24.94 10.19
CA PRO A 182 5.08 -25.27 9.54
C PRO A 182 5.00 -25.24 8.00
N ASP A 183 3.87 -25.70 7.45
CA ASP A 183 3.66 -25.65 6.00
C ASP A 183 3.50 -24.21 5.51
N GLY A 184 2.74 -23.39 6.24
CA GLY A 184 2.60 -21.97 5.95
C GLY A 184 3.93 -21.22 6.03
N PHE A 185 4.78 -21.56 6.99
CA PHE A 185 6.13 -21.02 7.11
C PHE A 185 6.98 -21.40 5.88
N THR A 186 6.99 -22.70 5.52
CA THR A 186 7.79 -23.20 4.38
C THR A 186 7.35 -22.58 3.06
N GLU A 187 6.06 -22.53 2.79
CA GLU A 187 5.51 -21.90 1.59
C GLU A 187 5.77 -20.39 1.56
N GLY A 188 5.63 -19.73 2.71
CA GLY A 188 5.92 -18.31 2.86
C GLY A 188 7.38 -18.00 2.58
N MET A 189 8.31 -18.79 3.10
CA MET A 189 9.75 -18.64 2.84
C MET A 189 10.11 -18.88 1.36
N LYS A 190 9.53 -19.91 0.72
CA LYS A 190 9.70 -20.13 -0.72
C LYS A 190 9.23 -18.93 -1.52
N ARG A 191 8.05 -18.40 -1.19
CA ARG A 191 7.49 -17.25 -1.91
C ARG A 191 8.31 -15.99 -1.67
N PHE A 192 8.77 -15.75 -0.47
CA PHE A 192 9.68 -14.65 -0.15
C PHE A 192 10.98 -14.74 -0.98
N ALA A 193 11.58 -15.93 -1.06
CA ALA A 193 12.80 -16.14 -1.84
C ALA A 193 12.58 -15.90 -3.35
N VAL A 194 11.45 -16.34 -3.90
CA VAL A 194 11.07 -16.05 -5.30
C VAL A 194 10.91 -14.55 -5.52
N GLY A 195 10.22 -13.84 -4.63
CA GLY A 195 10.07 -12.39 -4.70
C GLY A 195 11.41 -11.66 -4.63
N LEU A 196 12.28 -12.06 -3.71
CA LEU A 196 13.64 -11.52 -3.58
C LEU A 196 14.47 -11.77 -4.85
N SER A 197 14.37 -12.95 -5.44
CA SER A 197 15.05 -13.27 -6.71
C SER A 197 14.55 -12.40 -7.86
N LYS A 198 13.25 -12.17 -8.00
CA LYS A 198 12.68 -11.23 -8.97
C LYS A 198 13.26 -9.82 -8.81
N LYS A 199 13.37 -9.33 -7.58
CA LYS A 199 13.91 -7.99 -7.30
C LYS A 199 15.40 -7.92 -7.58
N VAL A 200 16.21 -8.86 -7.05
CA VAL A 200 17.67 -8.76 -7.10
C VAL A 200 18.24 -9.19 -8.43
N LEU A 201 17.77 -10.32 -8.99
CA LEU A 201 18.35 -10.91 -10.19
C LEU A 201 17.75 -10.35 -11.49
N LEU A 202 16.50 -9.87 -11.46
CA LEU A 202 15.84 -9.38 -12.67
C LEU A 202 15.66 -7.87 -12.64
N ALA A 203 14.91 -7.33 -11.67
CA ALA A 203 14.59 -5.91 -11.66
C ALA A 203 15.83 -5.03 -11.51
N ASN A 204 16.71 -5.31 -10.56
CA ASN A 204 17.92 -4.51 -10.35
C ASN A 204 18.87 -4.59 -11.55
N VAL A 205 19.02 -5.77 -12.18
CA VAL A 205 19.87 -5.93 -13.37
C VAL A 205 19.30 -5.12 -14.54
N CYS A 206 17.98 -5.21 -14.79
CA CYS A 206 17.35 -4.36 -15.81
C CYS A 206 17.56 -2.87 -15.52
N GLY A 207 17.45 -2.44 -14.24
CA GLY A 207 17.69 -1.07 -13.83
C GLY A 207 19.10 -0.58 -14.14
N LEU A 208 20.11 -1.37 -13.80
CA LEU A 208 21.52 -1.03 -14.11
C LEU A 208 21.74 -0.82 -15.62
N ILE A 209 21.20 -1.73 -16.46
CA ILE A 209 21.33 -1.61 -17.91
C ILE A 209 20.63 -0.35 -18.43
N ILE A 210 19.46 0.00 -17.89
CA ILE A 210 18.69 1.20 -18.26
C ILE A 210 19.45 2.47 -17.91
N GLU A 211 20.17 2.52 -16.80
CA GLU A 211 20.94 3.67 -16.36
C GLU A 211 22.24 3.82 -17.16
N GLU A 212 22.91 2.72 -17.48
CA GLU A 212 24.22 2.75 -18.14
C GLU A 212 24.16 2.93 -19.67
N LEU A 213 23.13 2.35 -20.32
CA LEU A 213 23.07 2.31 -21.79
C LEU A 213 22.97 3.70 -22.45
N PRO A 214 22.18 4.67 -21.94
CA PRO A 214 22.15 6.04 -22.48
C PRO A 214 23.49 6.75 -22.35
N SER A 215 24.19 6.53 -21.24
CA SER A 215 25.51 7.12 -20.98
C SER A 215 26.57 6.56 -21.93
N ALA A 216 26.48 5.27 -22.24
CA ALA A 216 27.38 4.60 -23.18
C ALA A 216 27.16 5.04 -24.65
N ALA A 217 25.96 5.51 -25.02
CA ALA A 217 25.65 6.02 -26.36
C ALA A 217 26.35 7.34 -26.68
N GLY A 218 26.79 8.09 -25.68
CA GLY A 218 27.56 9.33 -25.81
C GLY A 218 26.89 10.42 -26.67
N ALA A 219 27.72 11.27 -27.30
CA ALA A 219 27.25 12.40 -28.12
C ALA A 219 26.54 11.98 -29.43
N SER A 220 26.70 10.73 -29.88
CA SER A 220 26.03 10.19 -31.08
C SER A 220 24.54 9.95 -30.89
N GLY A 221 24.05 10.00 -29.65
CA GLY A 221 22.68 9.70 -29.32
C GLY A 221 22.35 8.21 -29.39
N MET A 222 21.17 7.86 -28.88
CA MET A 222 20.73 6.47 -28.85
C MET A 222 20.07 6.07 -30.18
N SER A 223 20.40 4.90 -30.70
CA SER A 223 19.73 4.34 -31.87
C SER A 223 18.25 3.99 -31.56
N VAL A 224 17.42 3.93 -32.60
CA VAL A 224 16.01 3.51 -32.47
C VAL A 224 15.90 2.12 -31.81
N LEU A 225 16.78 1.19 -32.19
CA LEU A 225 16.81 -0.14 -31.56
C LEU A 225 17.17 -0.06 -30.08
N GLY A 226 18.13 0.78 -29.70
CA GLY A 226 18.50 1.01 -28.30
C GLY A 226 17.35 1.58 -27.48
N ALA A 227 16.58 2.52 -28.05
CA ALA A 227 15.39 3.08 -27.40
C ALA A 227 14.30 2.02 -27.16
N TRP A 228 14.03 1.16 -28.14
CA TRP A 228 13.10 0.05 -27.96
C TRP A 228 13.59 -0.97 -26.93
N TYR A 229 14.88 -1.29 -26.95
CA TYR A 229 15.48 -2.19 -25.98
C TYR A 229 15.30 -1.69 -24.53
N ILE A 230 15.60 -0.40 -24.28
CA ILE A 230 15.39 0.24 -22.97
C ILE A 230 13.91 0.21 -22.58
N SER A 231 12.98 0.48 -23.49
CA SER A 231 11.55 0.48 -23.22
C SER A 231 11.06 -0.91 -22.76
N VAL A 232 11.56 -1.98 -23.40
CA VAL A 232 11.25 -3.36 -23.00
C VAL A 232 11.86 -3.68 -21.64
N LEU A 233 13.14 -3.33 -21.43
CA LEU A 233 13.80 -3.55 -20.13
C LEU A 233 13.10 -2.78 -19.00
N TYR A 234 12.68 -1.54 -19.24
CA TYR A 234 11.93 -0.74 -18.25
C TYR A 234 10.58 -1.40 -17.90
N SER A 235 9.88 -1.93 -18.88
CA SER A 235 8.63 -2.67 -18.64
C SER A 235 8.86 -3.91 -17.79
N LEU A 236 9.94 -4.67 -18.05
CA LEU A 236 10.32 -5.83 -17.24
C LEU A 236 10.78 -5.43 -15.85
N GLN A 237 11.60 -4.38 -15.73
CA GLN A 237 12.03 -3.83 -14.45
C GLN A 237 10.84 -3.48 -13.58
N LEU A 238 9.89 -2.69 -14.10
CA LEU A 238 8.69 -2.26 -13.37
C LEU A 238 7.88 -3.45 -12.87
N TYR A 239 7.70 -4.46 -13.73
CA TYR A 239 6.95 -5.66 -13.36
C TYR A 239 7.67 -6.49 -12.30
N PHE A 240 8.94 -6.82 -12.50
CA PHE A 240 9.67 -7.67 -11.56
C PHE A 240 9.96 -6.96 -10.24
N ASP A 241 10.17 -5.65 -10.25
CA ASP A 241 10.34 -4.85 -9.05
C ASP A 241 9.08 -4.91 -8.18
N PHE A 242 7.94 -4.57 -8.76
CA PHE A 242 6.70 -4.48 -8.00
C PHE A 242 6.09 -5.88 -7.69
N SER A 243 6.10 -6.83 -8.63
CA SER A 243 5.64 -8.19 -8.36
C SER A 243 6.54 -8.91 -7.37
N GLY A 244 7.86 -8.69 -7.42
CA GLY A 244 8.81 -9.22 -6.46
C GLY A 244 8.55 -8.72 -5.05
N TYR A 245 8.31 -7.42 -4.90
CA TYR A 245 7.93 -6.84 -3.61
C TYR A 245 6.62 -7.44 -3.08
N SER A 246 5.61 -7.56 -3.96
CA SER A 246 4.31 -8.16 -3.59
C SER A 246 4.46 -9.63 -3.16
N ASP A 247 5.29 -10.42 -3.85
CA ASP A 247 5.57 -11.81 -3.48
C ASP A 247 6.29 -11.91 -2.13
N MET A 248 7.27 -11.03 -1.86
CA MET A 248 7.92 -10.95 -0.55
C MET A 248 6.91 -10.61 0.55
N ALA A 249 6.02 -9.64 0.31
CA ALA A 249 4.98 -9.25 1.26
C ALA A 249 4.00 -10.38 1.57
N ILE A 250 3.49 -11.06 0.53
CA ILE A 250 2.58 -12.21 0.67
C ILE A 250 3.30 -13.37 1.38
N GLY A 251 4.56 -13.62 1.02
CA GLY A 251 5.38 -14.65 1.66
C GLY A 251 5.55 -14.41 3.15
N MET A 252 5.94 -13.18 3.54
CA MET A 252 6.07 -12.80 4.96
C MET A 252 4.72 -12.87 5.68
N GLY A 253 3.64 -12.41 5.05
CA GLY A 253 2.30 -12.55 5.59
C GLY A 253 2.00 -14.00 5.96
N ARG A 254 2.26 -14.94 5.04
CA ARG A 254 2.00 -16.37 5.23
C ARG A 254 2.86 -16.98 6.36
N ILE A 255 4.10 -16.55 6.51
CA ILE A 255 4.96 -16.94 7.64
C ILE A 255 4.34 -16.55 8.98
N PHE A 256 3.78 -15.35 9.07
CA PHE A 256 3.13 -14.83 10.28
C PHE A 256 1.66 -15.27 10.44
N GLY A 257 1.14 -16.12 9.55
CA GLY A 257 -0.22 -16.63 9.59
C GLY A 257 -1.28 -15.70 8.99
N PHE A 258 -0.87 -14.66 8.23
CA PHE A 258 -1.78 -13.85 7.43
C PHE A 258 -1.92 -14.41 6.01
N THR A 259 -3.14 -14.30 5.45
CA THR A 259 -3.40 -14.66 4.06
C THR A 259 -3.72 -13.39 3.27
N TYR A 260 -2.75 -12.92 2.48
CA TYR A 260 -2.94 -11.77 1.60
C TYR A 260 -3.37 -12.22 0.21
N LYS A 261 -4.17 -11.40 -0.47
CA LYS A 261 -4.63 -11.65 -1.84
C LYS A 261 -3.50 -11.45 -2.84
N GLU A 262 -3.59 -12.16 -3.97
CA GLU A 262 -2.67 -11.98 -5.09
C GLU A 262 -2.79 -10.57 -5.66
N ASN A 263 -1.64 -9.97 -6.02
CA ASN A 263 -1.59 -8.63 -6.56
C ASN A 263 -1.26 -8.60 -8.06
N PHE A 264 -0.66 -9.67 -8.59
CA PHE A 264 -0.30 -9.83 -9.99
C PHE A 264 -0.66 -11.21 -10.50
N ASN A 265 -1.17 -11.27 -11.75
CA ASN A 265 -1.48 -12.53 -12.43
C ASN A 265 -1.05 -12.46 -13.90
N TYR A 266 0.26 -12.56 -14.16
CA TYR A 266 0.86 -12.54 -15.51
C TYR A 266 0.28 -11.45 -16.44
N PRO A 267 0.40 -10.16 -16.09
CA PRO A 267 -0.30 -9.07 -16.79
C PRO A 267 0.10 -8.93 -18.25
N TYR A 268 1.35 -9.25 -18.62
CA TYR A 268 1.85 -9.05 -19.98
C TYR A 268 1.36 -10.08 -21.02
N ILE A 269 0.65 -11.14 -20.59
CA ILE A 269 -0.02 -12.05 -21.52
C ILE A 269 -1.45 -11.65 -21.85
N SER A 270 -1.90 -10.50 -21.34
CA SER A 270 -3.27 -10.00 -21.53
C SER A 270 -3.57 -9.69 -22.99
N LYS A 271 -4.78 -10.03 -23.43
CA LYS A 271 -5.25 -9.80 -24.80
C LYS A 271 -5.94 -8.44 -24.99
N SER A 272 -6.19 -7.72 -23.90
CA SER A 272 -6.82 -6.40 -23.93
C SER A 272 -6.32 -5.52 -22.77
N ALA A 273 -6.44 -4.20 -22.90
CA ALA A 273 -6.14 -3.26 -21.84
C ALA A 273 -6.97 -3.51 -20.58
N SER A 274 -8.25 -3.85 -20.73
CA SER A 274 -9.11 -4.20 -19.60
C SER A 274 -8.61 -5.44 -18.86
N GLU A 275 -8.23 -6.50 -19.58
CA GLU A 275 -7.66 -7.70 -18.99
C GLU A 275 -6.33 -7.41 -18.28
N PHE A 276 -5.48 -6.54 -18.88
CA PHE A 276 -4.23 -6.11 -18.27
C PHE A 276 -4.46 -5.52 -16.88
N TRP A 277 -5.38 -4.57 -16.72
CA TRP A 277 -5.68 -3.95 -15.43
C TRP A 277 -6.35 -4.89 -14.42
N HIS A 278 -7.00 -5.96 -14.87
CA HIS A 278 -7.50 -7.03 -13.98
C HIS A 278 -6.40 -7.97 -13.50
N ARG A 279 -5.22 -7.94 -14.12
CA ARG A 279 -4.05 -8.78 -13.79
C ARG A 279 -2.90 -8.00 -13.15
N TRP A 280 -2.86 -6.68 -13.35
CA TRP A 280 -1.87 -5.75 -12.80
C TRP A 280 -2.45 -5.05 -11.57
N HIS A 281 -1.72 -5.11 -10.44
CA HIS A 281 -2.07 -4.42 -9.18
C HIS A 281 -3.54 -4.63 -8.78
N ILE A 282 -3.95 -5.90 -8.67
CA ILE A 282 -5.33 -6.33 -8.46
C ILE A 282 -5.96 -5.69 -7.22
N SER A 283 -5.17 -5.51 -6.14
CA SER A 283 -5.65 -4.90 -4.91
C SER A 283 -6.04 -3.43 -5.08
N LEU A 284 -5.28 -2.65 -5.87
CA LEU A 284 -5.62 -1.26 -6.19
C LEU A 284 -6.87 -1.19 -7.08
N GLY A 285 -6.96 -2.04 -8.09
CA GLY A 285 -8.16 -2.14 -8.93
C GLY A 285 -9.42 -2.45 -8.12
N SER A 286 -9.32 -3.39 -7.17
CA SER A 286 -10.40 -3.72 -6.24
C SER A 286 -10.76 -2.54 -5.33
N PHE A 287 -9.76 -1.81 -4.81
CA PHE A 287 -9.98 -0.62 -4.00
C PHE A 287 -10.78 0.44 -4.79
N PHE A 288 -10.33 0.81 -6.00
CA PHE A 288 -11.05 1.80 -6.81
C PHE A 288 -12.46 1.37 -7.15
N ARG A 289 -12.66 0.09 -7.50
CA ARG A 289 -14.00 -0.45 -7.77
C ARG A 289 -14.92 -0.32 -6.55
N ASP A 290 -14.46 -0.78 -5.39
CA ASP A 290 -15.32 -0.98 -4.21
C ASP A 290 -15.54 0.31 -3.41
N TYR A 291 -14.56 1.22 -3.40
CA TYR A 291 -14.59 2.44 -2.57
C TYR A 291 -14.77 3.73 -3.36
N VAL A 292 -14.58 3.73 -4.67
CA VAL A 292 -14.77 4.91 -5.54
C VAL A 292 -15.87 4.67 -6.54
N TYR A 293 -15.73 3.69 -7.43
CA TYR A 293 -16.66 3.49 -8.55
C TYR A 293 -18.08 3.09 -8.12
N ILE A 294 -18.20 2.07 -7.26
CA ILE A 294 -19.51 1.61 -6.77
C ILE A 294 -20.24 2.68 -5.95
N PRO A 295 -19.60 3.42 -5.01
CA PRO A 295 -20.24 4.51 -4.27
C PRO A 295 -20.72 5.67 -5.12
N LEU A 296 -20.02 5.97 -6.23
CA LEU A 296 -20.46 6.98 -7.21
C LEU A 296 -21.63 6.53 -8.08
N GLY A 297 -22.12 5.29 -7.88
CA GLY A 297 -23.29 4.73 -8.52
C GLY A 297 -22.99 3.56 -9.46
N GLY A 298 -21.71 3.30 -9.79
CA GLY A 298 -21.30 2.17 -10.63
C GLY A 298 -22.08 2.10 -11.95
N ASN A 299 -22.42 0.90 -12.40
CA ASN A 299 -23.20 0.66 -13.61
C ASN A 299 -24.71 0.99 -13.49
N ARG A 300 -25.19 1.33 -12.29
CA ARG A 300 -26.61 1.63 -12.03
C ARG A 300 -27.00 3.08 -12.33
N CYS A 301 -26.02 3.93 -12.65
CA CYS A 301 -26.27 5.32 -13.01
C CYS A 301 -26.79 5.50 -14.44
N SER A 302 -27.40 6.67 -14.75
CA SER A 302 -27.69 7.06 -16.11
C SER A 302 -26.44 7.05 -16.99
N ARG A 303 -26.62 6.80 -18.31
CA ARG A 303 -25.49 6.62 -19.26
C ARG A 303 -24.46 7.75 -19.20
N GLY A 304 -24.89 9.00 -19.07
CA GLY A 304 -23.97 10.15 -18.98
C GLY A 304 -23.13 10.14 -17.68
N ARG A 305 -23.73 9.74 -16.55
CA ARG A 305 -23.04 9.65 -15.27
C ARG A 305 -22.08 8.46 -15.21
N ASN A 306 -22.40 7.37 -15.89
CA ASN A 306 -21.49 6.23 -16.03
C ASN A 306 -20.19 6.60 -16.76
N VAL A 307 -20.30 7.38 -17.85
CA VAL A 307 -19.13 7.87 -18.59
C VAL A 307 -18.27 8.78 -17.70
N TRP A 308 -18.91 9.67 -16.93
CA TRP A 308 -18.20 10.54 -15.99
C TRP A 308 -17.52 9.75 -14.87
N ASN A 309 -18.20 8.75 -14.29
CA ASN A 309 -17.63 7.89 -13.25
C ASN A 309 -16.43 7.08 -13.77
N LEU A 310 -16.51 6.59 -15.01
CA LEU A 310 -15.37 5.93 -15.66
C LEU A 310 -14.20 6.89 -15.83
N PHE A 311 -14.45 8.12 -16.28
CA PHE A 311 -13.41 9.14 -16.45
C PHE A 311 -12.73 9.53 -15.12
N VAL A 312 -13.48 9.61 -14.03
CA VAL A 312 -12.95 9.95 -12.69
C VAL A 312 -12.13 8.80 -12.11
N VAL A 313 -12.45 7.55 -12.43
CA VAL A 313 -11.76 6.36 -11.89
C VAL A 313 -10.52 6.00 -12.72
N TRP A 314 -10.49 6.31 -14.01
CA TRP A 314 -9.34 6.12 -14.91
C TRP A 314 -8.49 7.38 -15.03
#